data_efac915e4e4a594fe42d84b353aa97b1
#
_entry.id   efac915e4e4a594fe42d84b353aa97b1
#
_cell.length_a   1.000
_cell.length_b   1.000
_cell.length_c   1.000
_cell.angle_alpha   90.00
_cell.angle_beta   90.00
_cell.angle_gamma   90.00
#
_symmetry.space_group_name_H-M   'P 1'
#
loop_
_entity.id
_entity.type
_entity.pdbx_description
1 polymer ?
#
loop_
_entity_poly.entity_id
_entity_poly.type
_entity_poly.pdbx_seq_one_letter_code
_entity_poly.pdbx_strand_id
1 'polypeptide(L)'
;MSASTERSSRQTDRYVGSDRKTLSSQKEAQKKKKEKIKWTVIGILIVVFFAFVIYLNTGAFYRNLTGMTVNYNASEELGVKAGSRSFSVAECNYVYNMQYMNIINSYGDYASLIGLDTSKPLDEQKCTMSGDKGEDYTWDDYFMDSTKSFLKQLSALEAYAKANDISLDKDDNASIDEQMKTFENAKEYGYANSDKLIAANYGRGCNSAVVREVMELQQLATKAQQSIADSYSFTASELSKKYASVKDDYDKFTYDFYLVEAATEKNEDGTAAAPTDAALSKAMETANTIKGSMDKDKLSLEKAVKKTVKDAKLSNQKDVSGSSIEADIAKWLQSSERKKGDVTVIKGSTGAYIVQFKSRDNNKHKTDESGDMNLCDYIAQNLLRSEALEKWQKEKLGVVTKDAKVSTSFGARYIGR
;
A
#
# COMPACT_ATOMS: atom_id res chain seq x y z
N MET A 1 -24.44 -51.81 -36.98
CA MET A 1 -23.37 -50.80 -36.64
C MET A 1 -23.16 -50.77 -35.14
N SER A 2 -21.95 -51.01 -34.77
CA SER A 2 -21.60 -51.59 -33.50
C SER A 2 -21.50 -50.58 -32.37
N ALA A 3 -21.76 -51.04 -31.15
CA ALA A 3 -21.67 -50.28 -29.88
C ALA A 3 -20.29 -49.62 -29.62
N SER A 4 -19.28 -49.91 -30.41
CA SER A 4 -17.95 -49.32 -30.31
C SER A 4 -17.85 -47.90 -30.88
N THR A 5 -18.66 -47.60 -31.90
CA THR A 5 -18.69 -46.26 -32.54
C THR A 5 -19.43 -45.25 -31.67
N GLU A 6 -20.45 -45.72 -30.94
CA GLU A 6 -21.17 -44.84 -29.99
C GLU A 6 -20.37 -44.51 -28.70
N ARG A 7 -19.49 -45.42 -28.26
CA ARG A 7 -18.57 -45.16 -27.16
C ARG A 7 -17.46 -44.16 -27.54
N SER A 8 -16.99 -44.23 -28.78
CA SER A 8 -15.96 -43.29 -29.27
C SER A 8 -16.51 -41.85 -29.39
N SER A 9 -17.76 -41.71 -29.88
CA SER A 9 -18.38 -40.37 -29.98
C SER A 9 -18.68 -39.77 -28.62
N ARG A 10 -19.12 -40.57 -27.62
CA ARG A 10 -19.35 -40.09 -26.24
C ARG A 10 -18.05 -39.76 -25.51
N GLN A 11 -16.93 -40.38 -25.85
CA GLN A 11 -15.63 -40.08 -25.27
C GLN A 11 -15.02 -38.78 -25.85
N THR A 12 -15.20 -38.53 -27.15
CA THR A 12 -14.81 -37.25 -27.80
C THR A 12 -15.64 -36.08 -27.32
N ASP A 13 -16.94 -36.25 -27.12
CA ASP A 13 -17.83 -35.21 -26.59
C ASP A 13 -17.49 -34.86 -25.12
N ARG A 14 -17.04 -35.82 -24.32
CA ARG A 14 -16.54 -35.53 -22.95
C ARG A 14 -15.24 -34.76 -22.96
N TYR A 15 -14.33 -35.03 -23.88
CA TYR A 15 -13.04 -34.32 -23.98
C TYR A 15 -13.23 -32.89 -24.48
N VAL A 16 -14.06 -32.67 -25.48
CA VAL A 16 -14.40 -31.32 -25.99
C VAL A 16 -15.15 -30.50 -24.94
N GLY A 17 -15.95 -31.15 -24.09
CA GLY A 17 -16.65 -30.46 -22.97
C GLY A 17 -15.72 -30.05 -21.84
N SER A 18 -14.67 -30.83 -21.57
CA SER A 18 -13.68 -30.47 -20.55
C SER A 18 -12.78 -29.29 -21.00
N ASP A 19 -12.37 -29.26 -22.26
CA ASP A 19 -11.57 -28.17 -22.82
C ASP A 19 -12.36 -26.86 -22.92
N ARG A 20 -13.65 -26.93 -23.22
CA ARG A 20 -14.52 -25.75 -23.18
C ARG A 20 -14.73 -25.19 -21.76
N LYS A 21 -14.82 -26.05 -20.74
CA LYS A 21 -14.94 -25.62 -19.34
C LYS A 21 -13.64 -25.01 -18.83
N THR A 22 -12.48 -25.56 -19.18
CA THR A 22 -11.17 -24.99 -18.82
C THR A 22 -10.90 -23.67 -19.55
N LEU A 23 -11.26 -23.55 -20.83
CA LEU A 23 -11.18 -22.29 -21.57
C LEU A 23 -12.16 -21.23 -21.07
N SER A 24 -13.36 -21.60 -20.61
CA SER A 24 -14.32 -20.65 -20.01
C SER A 24 -13.84 -20.17 -18.64
N SER A 25 -13.31 -21.05 -17.79
CA SER A 25 -12.77 -20.68 -16.48
C SER A 25 -11.51 -19.82 -16.60
N GLN A 26 -10.63 -20.07 -17.57
CA GLN A 26 -9.49 -19.20 -17.86
C GLN A 26 -9.92 -17.82 -18.38
N LYS A 27 -10.94 -17.74 -19.23
CA LYS A 27 -11.52 -16.47 -19.68
C LYS A 27 -12.20 -15.71 -18.54
N GLU A 28 -12.89 -16.40 -17.63
CA GLU A 28 -13.47 -15.78 -16.43
C GLU A 28 -12.42 -15.31 -15.45
N ALA A 29 -11.35 -16.06 -15.23
CA ALA A 29 -10.22 -15.65 -14.39
C ALA A 29 -9.51 -14.42 -14.97
N GLN A 30 -9.28 -14.39 -16.28
CA GLN A 30 -8.74 -13.21 -16.97
C GLN A 30 -9.69 -12.00 -16.89
N LYS A 31 -10.99 -12.23 -17.00
CA LYS A 31 -12.00 -11.16 -16.87
C LYS A 31 -12.03 -10.59 -15.46
N LYS A 32 -11.99 -11.45 -14.42
CA LYS A 32 -11.89 -11.03 -13.02
C LYS A 32 -10.58 -10.30 -12.73
N LYS A 33 -9.44 -10.72 -13.31
CA LYS A 33 -8.15 -10.03 -13.18
C LYS A 33 -8.18 -8.66 -13.85
N LYS A 34 -8.76 -8.54 -15.04
CA LYS A 34 -8.99 -7.26 -15.73
C LYS A 34 -9.94 -6.34 -14.95
N GLU A 35 -11.00 -6.89 -14.37
CA GLU A 35 -11.92 -6.11 -13.50
C GLU A 35 -11.23 -5.64 -12.22
N LYS A 36 -10.40 -6.47 -11.59
CA LYS A 36 -9.64 -6.07 -10.38
C LYS A 36 -8.66 -4.93 -10.70
N ILE A 37 -7.94 -5.03 -11.81
CA ILE A 37 -7.05 -3.97 -12.30
C ILE A 37 -7.87 -2.69 -12.60
N LYS A 38 -9.00 -2.83 -13.28
CA LYS A 38 -9.91 -1.71 -13.57
C LYS A 38 -10.39 -1.00 -12.30
N TRP A 39 -10.79 -1.75 -11.27
CA TRP A 39 -11.23 -1.17 -9.99
C TRP A 39 -10.08 -0.55 -9.19
N THR A 40 -8.87 -1.11 -9.27
CA THR A 40 -7.68 -0.50 -8.66
C THR A 40 -7.33 0.82 -9.34
N VAL A 41 -7.36 0.86 -10.67
CA VAL A 41 -7.15 2.10 -11.45
C VAL A 41 -8.24 3.14 -11.15
N ILE A 42 -9.50 2.73 -11.08
CA ILE A 42 -10.61 3.63 -10.70
C ILE A 42 -10.42 4.16 -9.28
N GLY A 43 -9.96 3.34 -8.33
CA GLY A 43 -9.66 3.77 -6.96
C GLY A 43 -8.57 4.85 -6.91
N ILE A 44 -7.49 4.65 -7.67
CA ILE A 44 -6.41 5.64 -7.81
C ILE A 44 -6.95 6.94 -8.44
N LEU A 45 -7.78 6.84 -9.48
CA LEU A 45 -8.38 8.00 -10.14
C LEU A 45 -9.33 8.80 -9.23
N ILE A 46 -10.06 8.11 -8.36
CA ILE A 46 -10.93 8.77 -7.36
C ILE A 46 -10.09 9.54 -6.34
N VAL A 47 -8.98 8.95 -5.89
CA VAL A 47 -8.04 9.62 -4.96
C VAL A 47 -7.42 10.86 -5.60
N VAL A 48 -6.97 10.76 -6.85
CA VAL A 48 -6.44 11.90 -7.62
C VAL A 48 -7.51 13.00 -7.82
N PHE A 49 -8.76 12.61 -8.08
CA PHE A 49 -9.87 13.54 -8.25
C PHE A 49 -10.21 14.30 -6.95
N PHE A 50 -10.28 13.61 -5.81
CA PHE A 50 -10.51 14.26 -4.51
C PHE A 50 -9.37 15.20 -4.13
N ALA A 51 -8.12 14.80 -4.39
CA ALA A 51 -6.96 15.66 -4.22
C ALA A 51 -7.05 16.93 -5.05
N PHE A 52 -7.54 16.83 -6.28
CA PHE A 52 -7.76 17.95 -7.17
C PHE A 52 -8.84 18.92 -6.66
N VAL A 53 -9.94 18.39 -6.11
CA VAL A 53 -11.02 19.22 -5.52
C VAL A 53 -10.52 19.96 -4.27
N ILE A 54 -9.70 19.31 -3.44
CA ILE A 54 -9.09 19.94 -2.26
C ILE A 54 -8.13 21.06 -2.71
N TYR A 55 -7.32 20.83 -3.75
CA TYR A 55 -6.44 21.84 -4.33
C TYR A 55 -7.18 23.11 -4.78
N LEU A 56 -8.33 22.99 -5.44
CA LEU A 56 -9.14 24.13 -5.86
C LEU A 56 -9.67 24.96 -4.68
N ASN A 57 -9.88 24.31 -3.51
CA ASN A 57 -10.42 24.97 -2.32
C ASN A 57 -9.34 25.56 -1.37
N THR A 58 -8.07 25.21 -1.53
CA THR A 58 -6.99 25.63 -0.60
C THR A 58 -6.38 27.00 -0.90
N GLY A 59 -6.88 27.76 -1.86
CA GLY A 59 -6.32 29.07 -2.24
C GLY A 59 -4.97 29.00 -2.99
N ALA A 60 -4.40 27.80 -3.18
CA ALA A 60 -3.21 27.58 -3.98
C ALA A 60 -3.39 28.02 -5.45
N PHE A 61 -4.62 28.00 -5.93
CA PHE A 61 -5.02 28.56 -7.23
C PHE A 61 -4.61 30.03 -7.40
N TYR A 62 -4.80 30.86 -6.38
CA TYR A 62 -4.45 32.29 -6.43
C TYR A 62 -2.96 32.56 -6.35
N ARG A 63 -2.19 31.68 -5.69
CA ARG A 63 -0.73 31.80 -5.61
C ARG A 63 -0.04 31.42 -6.92
N ASN A 64 -0.59 30.48 -7.66
CA ASN A 64 -0.10 30.10 -9.00
C ASN A 64 -0.21 31.23 -10.02
N LEU A 65 -1.17 32.14 -9.89
CA LEU A 65 -1.29 33.31 -10.75
C LEU A 65 -0.10 34.28 -10.61
N THR A 66 0.49 34.39 -9.42
CA THR A 66 1.63 35.25 -9.16
C THR A 66 2.97 34.65 -9.59
N GLY A 67 3.11 33.31 -9.58
CA GLY A 67 4.29 32.58 -10.08
C GLY A 67 4.39 32.53 -11.62
N MET A 68 3.33 32.92 -12.35
CA MET A 68 3.23 32.85 -13.81
C MET A 68 4.10 33.90 -14.56
N THR A 69 4.86 34.72 -13.87
CA THR A 69 5.62 35.84 -14.51
C THR A 69 7.03 35.46 -14.94
N VAL A 70 7.50 34.26 -14.63
CA VAL A 70 8.86 33.82 -15.05
C VAL A 70 8.81 33.22 -16.46
N ASN A 71 9.55 33.86 -17.34
CA ASN A 71 9.56 33.55 -18.79
C ASN A 71 10.65 32.51 -19.07
N TYR A 72 10.37 31.19 -18.85
CA TYR A 72 11.29 30.13 -19.24
C TYR A 72 10.55 28.99 -19.98
N ASN A 73 11.28 28.28 -20.81
CA ASN A 73 10.75 27.15 -21.58
C ASN A 73 10.92 25.84 -20.79
N ALA A 74 10.07 25.63 -19.79
CA ALA A 74 10.17 24.53 -18.83
C ALA A 74 10.16 23.13 -19.49
N SER A 75 9.63 23.01 -20.71
CA SER A 75 9.62 21.72 -21.43
C SER A 75 10.96 21.39 -22.10
N GLU A 76 11.82 22.39 -22.33
CA GLU A 76 13.12 22.22 -22.96
C GLU A 76 14.29 22.40 -21.98
N GLU A 77 14.08 23.13 -20.89
CA GLU A 77 15.10 23.37 -19.88
C GLU A 77 15.39 22.10 -19.08
N LEU A 78 16.69 21.82 -18.86
CA LEU A 78 17.10 20.67 -18.05
C LEU A 78 16.73 20.85 -16.58
N GLY A 79 15.90 19.96 -16.07
CA GLY A 79 15.58 19.85 -14.63
C GLY A 79 16.52 18.89 -13.92
N VAL A 80 16.51 17.62 -14.28
CA VAL A 80 17.37 16.57 -13.72
C VAL A 80 17.98 15.74 -14.84
N LYS A 81 19.28 15.52 -14.80
CA LYS A 81 19.93 14.49 -15.60
C LYS A 81 20.33 13.32 -14.71
N ALA A 82 19.86 12.13 -15.04
CA ALA A 82 20.14 10.91 -14.29
C ALA A 82 20.57 9.80 -15.27
N GLY A 83 21.83 9.38 -15.20
CA GLY A 83 22.37 8.42 -16.16
C GLY A 83 22.30 8.97 -17.59
N SER A 84 21.72 8.19 -18.49
CA SER A 84 21.53 8.57 -19.90
C SER A 84 20.30 9.44 -20.16
N ARG A 85 19.37 9.54 -19.18
CA ARG A 85 18.12 10.29 -19.33
C ARG A 85 18.26 11.72 -18.80
N SER A 86 17.72 12.66 -19.56
CA SER A 86 17.52 14.04 -19.15
C SER A 86 16.01 14.27 -18.97
N PHE A 87 15.63 14.81 -17.83
CA PHE A 87 14.27 15.22 -17.50
C PHE A 87 14.18 16.73 -17.62
N SER A 88 13.18 17.22 -18.30
CA SER A 88 12.87 18.65 -18.39
C SER A 88 12.40 19.20 -17.04
N VAL A 89 12.45 20.52 -16.88
CA VAL A 89 11.88 21.19 -15.72
C VAL A 89 10.38 20.90 -15.60
N ALA A 90 9.65 20.79 -16.71
CA ALA A 90 8.23 20.46 -16.72
C ALA A 90 7.96 19.05 -16.18
N GLU A 91 8.74 18.04 -16.58
CA GLU A 91 8.65 16.68 -15.99
C GLU A 91 8.98 16.71 -14.50
N CYS A 92 10.01 17.44 -14.10
CA CYS A 92 10.37 17.60 -12.69
C CYS A 92 9.26 18.26 -11.88
N ASN A 93 8.63 19.32 -12.37
CA ASN A 93 7.50 19.97 -11.73
C ASN A 93 6.28 19.06 -11.62
N TYR A 94 5.98 18.28 -12.64
CA TYR A 94 4.91 17.28 -12.60
C TYR A 94 5.16 16.25 -11.50
N VAL A 95 6.36 15.67 -11.47
CA VAL A 95 6.72 14.67 -10.46
C VAL A 95 6.77 15.28 -9.05
N TYR A 96 7.31 16.50 -8.91
CA TYR A 96 7.31 17.23 -7.63
C TYR A 96 5.90 17.37 -7.08
N ASN A 97 4.97 17.81 -7.92
CA ASN A 97 3.58 17.95 -7.50
C ASN A 97 2.93 16.60 -7.15
N MET A 98 3.27 15.54 -7.87
CA MET A 98 2.85 14.17 -7.52
C MET A 98 3.33 13.78 -6.12
N GLN A 99 4.61 14.03 -5.77
CA GLN A 99 5.15 13.73 -4.44
C GLN A 99 4.40 14.52 -3.35
N TYR A 100 4.17 15.81 -3.60
CA TYR A 100 3.37 16.65 -2.71
C TYR A 100 1.95 16.06 -2.51
N MET A 101 1.26 15.75 -3.60
CA MET A 101 -0.10 15.21 -3.53
C MET A 101 -0.16 13.84 -2.87
N ASN A 102 0.86 13.00 -3.01
CA ASN A 102 0.94 11.72 -2.31
C ASN A 102 0.94 11.90 -0.78
N ILE A 103 1.68 12.88 -0.27
CA ILE A 103 1.67 13.20 1.17
C ILE A 103 0.29 13.74 1.58
N ILE A 104 -0.27 14.71 0.83
CA ILE A 104 -1.60 15.26 1.15
C ILE A 104 -2.67 14.17 1.16
N ASN A 105 -2.66 13.27 0.18
CA ASN A 105 -3.64 12.17 0.10
C ASN A 105 -3.47 11.14 1.23
N SER A 106 -2.23 10.92 1.69
CA SER A 106 -1.94 9.97 2.76
C SER A 106 -2.37 10.49 4.12
N TYR A 107 -2.22 11.77 4.37
CA TYR A 107 -2.51 12.40 5.67
C TYR A 107 -3.84 13.16 5.70
N GLY A 108 -4.38 13.61 4.56
CA GLY A 108 -5.63 14.36 4.48
C GLY A 108 -5.65 15.57 5.42
N ASP A 109 -6.69 15.67 6.23
CA ASP A 109 -6.86 16.71 7.23
C ASP A 109 -5.81 16.65 8.37
N TYR A 110 -5.09 15.54 8.47
CA TYR A 110 -4.02 15.32 9.46
C TYR A 110 -2.64 15.78 8.99
N ALA A 111 -2.50 16.41 7.81
CA ALA A 111 -1.22 16.94 7.32
C ALA A 111 -0.57 17.91 8.31
N SER A 112 -1.35 18.69 9.07
CA SER A 112 -0.88 19.57 10.13
C SER A 112 -0.18 18.81 11.28
N LEU A 113 -0.53 17.55 11.55
CA LEU A 113 0.11 16.74 12.59
C LEU A 113 1.56 16.37 12.24
N ILE A 114 1.87 16.32 10.94
CA ILE A 114 3.24 16.13 10.43
C ILE A 114 3.91 17.48 10.14
N GLY A 115 3.35 18.59 10.63
CA GLY A 115 3.92 19.93 10.46
C GLY A 115 3.84 20.50 9.05
N LEU A 116 2.99 19.96 8.18
CA LEU A 116 2.75 20.48 6.83
C LEU A 116 1.49 21.33 6.81
N ASP A 117 1.67 22.67 6.70
CA ASP A 117 0.58 23.65 6.56
C ASP A 117 0.37 23.98 5.07
N THR A 118 -0.71 23.47 4.50
CA THR A 118 -1.03 23.65 3.07
C THR A 118 -1.37 25.10 2.70
N SER A 119 -1.53 25.99 3.69
CA SER A 119 -1.81 27.41 3.49
C SER A 119 -0.55 28.29 3.38
N LYS A 120 0.62 27.73 3.69
CA LYS A 120 1.91 28.44 3.66
C LYS A 120 2.82 27.95 2.56
N PRO A 121 3.76 28.77 2.04
CA PRO A 121 4.78 28.34 1.11
C PRO A 121 5.62 27.19 1.67
N LEU A 122 5.95 26.20 0.84
CA LEU A 122 6.68 25.00 1.26
C LEU A 122 8.15 25.29 1.61
N ASP A 123 8.75 26.29 0.98
CA ASP A 123 10.12 26.76 1.22
C ASP A 123 10.28 27.60 2.48
N GLU A 124 9.16 27.99 3.13
CA GLU A 124 9.13 28.73 4.41
C GLU A 124 8.80 27.82 5.61
N GLN A 125 8.56 26.52 5.39
CA GLN A 125 8.16 25.58 6.42
C GLN A 125 9.24 24.55 6.70
N LYS A 126 9.63 24.37 7.95
CA LYS A 126 10.52 23.30 8.40
C LYS A 126 9.85 21.94 8.17
N CYS A 127 10.57 21.01 7.55
CA CYS A 127 10.11 19.65 7.39
C CYS A 127 10.34 18.82 8.64
N THR A 128 9.27 18.29 9.24
CA THR A 128 9.36 17.41 10.42
C THR A 128 9.83 15.98 10.06
N MET A 129 9.79 15.61 8.77
CA MET A 129 10.25 14.32 8.25
C MET A 129 11.70 14.38 7.75
N SER A 130 12.47 15.40 8.19
CA SER A 130 13.84 15.66 7.72
C SER A 130 14.86 14.58 8.14
N GLY A 131 14.60 13.82 9.20
CA GLY A 131 15.59 12.91 9.76
C GLY A 131 16.86 13.69 10.18
N ASP A 132 18.03 13.24 9.70
CA ASP A 132 19.34 13.86 9.98
C ASP A 132 19.70 15.02 9.04
N LYS A 133 18.76 15.57 8.27
CA LYS A 133 19.01 16.62 7.25
C LYS A 133 19.27 18.00 7.82
N GLY A 134 19.07 18.22 9.12
CA GLY A 134 19.33 19.50 9.79
C GLY A 134 18.08 20.38 9.97
N GLU A 135 18.29 21.51 10.69
CA GLU A 135 17.18 22.37 11.11
C GLU A 135 16.60 23.25 10.01
N ASP A 136 17.39 23.56 8.98
CA ASP A 136 16.99 24.44 7.87
C ASP A 136 16.31 23.68 6.72
N TYR A 137 16.14 22.35 6.83
CA TYR A 137 15.52 21.53 5.80
C TYR A 137 14.02 21.77 5.72
N THR A 138 13.57 22.27 4.57
CA THR A 138 12.19 22.69 4.35
C THR A 138 11.34 21.56 3.71
N TRP A 139 10.03 21.76 3.65
CA TRP A 139 9.14 20.89 2.89
C TRP A 139 9.41 20.94 1.39
N ASP A 140 9.86 22.08 0.86
CA ASP A 140 10.32 22.18 -0.53
C ASP A 140 11.54 21.29 -0.77
N ASP A 141 12.54 21.32 0.10
CA ASP A 141 13.72 20.45 0.02
C ASP A 141 13.33 18.98 0.05
N TYR A 142 12.40 18.60 0.90
CA TYR A 142 11.89 17.23 1.00
C TYR A 142 11.28 16.77 -0.33
N PHE A 143 10.38 17.55 -0.91
CA PHE A 143 9.75 17.21 -2.18
C PHE A 143 10.71 17.28 -3.35
N MET A 144 11.67 18.18 -3.35
CA MET A 144 12.75 18.21 -4.34
C MET A 144 13.62 16.97 -4.27
N ASP A 145 14.04 16.54 -3.07
CA ASP A 145 14.86 15.33 -2.89
C ASP A 145 14.06 14.07 -3.25
N SER A 146 12.79 14.00 -2.90
CA SER A 146 11.89 12.91 -3.29
C SER A 146 11.74 12.84 -4.80
N THR A 147 11.55 13.98 -5.46
CA THR A 147 11.48 14.09 -6.93
C THR A 147 12.75 13.59 -7.59
N LYS A 148 13.91 14.09 -7.15
CA LYS A 148 15.22 13.66 -7.67
C LYS A 148 15.42 12.15 -7.53
N SER A 149 15.07 11.61 -6.36
CA SER A 149 15.20 10.17 -6.06
C SER A 149 14.29 9.33 -6.96
N PHE A 150 13.07 9.77 -7.15
CA PHE A 150 12.10 9.09 -8.01
C PHE A 150 12.52 9.11 -9.48
N LEU A 151 12.94 10.26 -10.00
CA LEU A 151 13.43 10.38 -11.39
C LEU A 151 14.70 9.54 -11.65
N LYS A 152 15.59 9.45 -10.68
CA LYS A 152 16.75 8.55 -10.75
C LYS A 152 16.34 7.09 -10.83
N GLN A 153 15.33 6.69 -10.03
CA GLN A 153 14.78 5.34 -10.07
C GLN A 153 14.15 5.03 -11.43
N LEU A 154 13.34 5.94 -11.96
CA LEU A 154 12.74 5.79 -13.29
C LEU A 154 13.82 5.64 -14.38
N SER A 155 14.89 6.44 -14.34
CA SER A 155 15.99 6.34 -15.30
C SER A 155 16.72 4.98 -15.22
N ALA A 156 16.95 4.45 -14.01
CA ALA A 156 17.58 3.15 -13.84
C ALA A 156 16.69 2.01 -14.38
N LEU A 157 15.39 2.08 -14.14
CA LEU A 157 14.41 1.09 -14.60
C LEU A 157 14.19 1.17 -16.12
N GLU A 158 14.18 2.37 -16.70
CA GLU A 158 14.15 2.56 -18.16
C GLU A 158 15.38 1.94 -18.83
N ALA A 159 16.58 2.16 -18.25
CA ALA A 159 17.81 1.55 -18.77
C ALA A 159 17.76 0.02 -18.70
N TYR A 160 17.21 -0.55 -17.63
CA TYR A 160 16.96 -1.99 -17.52
C TYR A 160 15.95 -2.47 -18.56
N ALA A 161 14.83 -1.77 -18.72
CA ALA A 161 13.81 -2.11 -19.70
C ALA A 161 14.38 -2.17 -21.12
N LYS A 162 15.15 -1.16 -21.51
CA LYS A 162 15.84 -1.12 -22.81
C LYS A 162 16.83 -2.27 -22.99
N ALA A 163 17.58 -2.62 -21.96
CA ALA A 163 18.56 -3.70 -22.01
C ALA A 163 17.93 -5.11 -22.08
N ASN A 164 16.65 -5.23 -21.75
CA ASN A 164 15.90 -6.50 -21.71
C ASN A 164 14.69 -6.51 -22.66
N ASP A 165 14.64 -5.61 -23.65
CA ASP A 165 13.59 -5.52 -24.67
C ASP A 165 12.17 -5.41 -24.09
N ILE A 166 12.03 -4.80 -22.91
CA ILE A 166 10.74 -4.55 -22.26
C ILE A 166 10.14 -3.27 -22.85
N SER A 167 8.89 -3.36 -23.30
CA SER A 167 8.16 -2.23 -23.89
C SER A 167 6.70 -2.23 -23.38
N LEU A 168 6.06 -1.08 -23.56
CA LEU A 168 4.62 -0.94 -23.32
C LEU A 168 3.85 -1.68 -24.41
N ASP A 169 2.83 -2.40 -23.99
CA ASP A 169 1.90 -3.08 -24.89
C ASP A 169 0.62 -2.25 -25.11
N LYS A 170 -0.36 -2.81 -25.80
CA LYS A 170 -1.62 -2.15 -26.11
C LYS A 170 -2.47 -1.91 -24.85
N ASP A 171 -2.44 -2.84 -23.89
CA ASP A 171 -3.23 -2.73 -22.66
C ASP A 171 -2.63 -1.65 -21.74
N ASP A 172 -1.28 -1.53 -21.70
CA ASP A 172 -0.58 -0.45 -21.02
C ASP A 172 -0.97 0.92 -21.57
N ASN A 173 -0.90 1.07 -22.90
CA ASN A 173 -1.27 2.33 -23.56
C ASN A 173 -2.75 2.68 -23.34
N ALA A 174 -3.66 1.69 -23.39
CA ALA A 174 -5.07 1.93 -23.11
C ALA A 174 -5.31 2.36 -21.65
N SER A 175 -4.52 1.86 -20.70
CA SER A 175 -4.57 2.31 -19.30
C SER A 175 -4.12 3.76 -19.17
N ILE A 176 -3.05 4.15 -19.86
CA ILE A 176 -2.56 5.53 -19.88
C ILE A 176 -3.60 6.46 -20.54
N ASP A 177 -4.19 6.05 -21.66
CA ASP A 177 -5.25 6.80 -22.33
C ASP A 177 -6.45 7.04 -21.40
N GLU A 178 -6.86 6.05 -20.62
CA GLU A 178 -7.94 6.19 -19.64
C GLU A 178 -7.59 7.19 -18.54
N GLN A 179 -6.34 7.15 -18.04
CA GLN A 179 -5.87 8.11 -17.04
C GLN A 179 -5.82 9.54 -17.60
N MET A 180 -5.41 9.70 -18.86
CA MET A 180 -5.36 11.01 -19.51
C MET A 180 -6.74 11.66 -19.67
N LYS A 181 -7.83 10.88 -19.72
CA LYS A 181 -9.20 11.42 -19.80
C LYS A 181 -9.60 12.28 -18.62
N THR A 182 -8.92 12.13 -17.46
CA THR A 182 -9.18 13.00 -16.30
C THR A 182 -8.95 14.48 -16.61
N PHE A 183 -8.14 14.79 -17.62
CA PHE A 183 -7.85 16.15 -18.03
C PHE A 183 -8.78 16.67 -19.17
N GLU A 184 -9.61 15.82 -19.77
CA GLU A 184 -10.46 16.18 -20.89
C GLU A 184 -11.58 17.16 -20.49
N ASN A 185 -12.04 17.10 -19.24
CA ASN A 185 -13.10 17.95 -18.71
C ASN A 185 -12.61 19.35 -18.27
N ALA A 186 -11.49 19.83 -18.83
CA ALA A 186 -10.88 21.10 -18.47
C ALA A 186 -11.84 22.29 -18.47
N LYS A 187 -12.81 22.30 -19.40
CA LYS A 187 -13.81 23.37 -19.50
C LYS A 187 -14.77 23.43 -18.31
N GLU A 188 -15.09 22.30 -17.71
CA GLU A 188 -15.92 22.23 -16.50
C GLU A 188 -15.24 22.90 -15.30
N TYR A 189 -13.90 22.91 -15.32
CA TYR A 189 -13.05 23.56 -14.30
C TYR A 189 -12.65 24.99 -14.70
N GLY A 190 -13.24 25.56 -15.76
CA GLY A 190 -12.98 26.93 -16.21
C GLY A 190 -11.71 27.11 -17.04
N TYR A 191 -11.09 26.04 -17.53
CA TYR A 191 -9.91 26.11 -18.37
C TYR A 191 -10.25 25.94 -19.87
N ALA A 192 -9.49 26.60 -20.73
CA ALA A 192 -9.72 26.55 -22.18
C ALA A 192 -9.53 25.14 -22.78
N ASN A 193 -8.60 24.37 -22.26
CA ASN A 193 -8.25 23.00 -22.69
C ASN A 193 -7.44 22.26 -21.60
N SER A 194 -7.18 20.97 -21.84
CA SER A 194 -6.41 20.08 -20.95
C SER A 194 -5.03 20.64 -20.60
N ASP A 195 -4.29 21.19 -21.58
CA ASP A 195 -2.95 21.74 -21.33
C ASP A 195 -2.96 22.94 -20.38
N LYS A 196 -4.00 23.78 -20.44
CA LYS A 196 -4.17 24.91 -19.50
C LYS A 196 -4.51 24.42 -18.11
N LEU A 197 -5.36 23.41 -17.99
CA LEU A 197 -5.65 22.76 -16.74
C LEU A 197 -4.39 22.12 -16.13
N ILE A 198 -3.63 21.36 -16.93
CA ILE A 198 -2.40 20.73 -16.50
C ILE A 198 -1.36 21.77 -16.07
N ALA A 199 -1.13 22.81 -16.86
CA ALA A 199 -0.18 23.87 -16.52
C ALA A 199 -0.55 24.61 -15.23
N ALA A 200 -1.84 24.80 -14.95
CA ALA A 200 -2.32 25.43 -13.73
C ALA A 200 -2.10 24.55 -12.50
N ASN A 201 -2.19 23.23 -12.64
CA ASN A 201 -2.02 22.28 -11.55
C ASN A 201 -0.56 21.88 -11.28
N TYR A 202 0.23 21.71 -12.36
CA TYR A 202 1.57 21.13 -12.30
C TYR A 202 2.68 22.12 -12.68
N GLY A 203 2.34 23.37 -12.87
CA GLY A 203 3.30 24.40 -13.19
C GLY A 203 3.46 24.64 -14.70
N ARG A 204 4.09 25.78 -15.00
CA ARG A 204 4.29 26.27 -16.36
C ARG A 204 5.15 25.30 -17.16
N GLY A 205 4.75 25.04 -18.39
CA GLY A 205 5.43 24.11 -19.31
C GLY A 205 4.90 22.68 -19.23
N CYS A 206 4.18 22.31 -18.16
CA CYS A 206 3.46 21.04 -18.12
C CYS A 206 2.28 21.09 -19.11
N ASN A 207 2.13 20.03 -19.87
CA ASN A 207 1.06 19.83 -20.83
C ASN A 207 0.75 18.34 -20.95
N SER A 208 -0.23 17.99 -21.77
CA SER A 208 -0.67 16.61 -21.96
C SER A 208 0.46 15.68 -22.43
N ALA A 209 1.38 16.18 -23.27
CA ALA A 209 2.51 15.38 -23.74
C ALA A 209 3.50 15.05 -22.62
N VAL A 210 3.86 16.05 -21.79
CA VAL A 210 4.76 15.86 -20.63
C VAL A 210 4.15 14.88 -19.62
N VAL A 211 2.87 15.03 -19.30
CA VAL A 211 2.16 14.12 -18.36
C VAL A 211 2.17 12.70 -18.90
N ARG A 212 1.81 12.53 -20.18
CA ARG A 212 1.79 11.22 -20.84
C ARG A 212 3.19 10.58 -20.82
N GLU A 213 4.24 11.30 -21.16
CA GLU A 213 5.60 10.77 -21.17
C GLU A 213 6.04 10.25 -19.81
N VAL A 214 5.72 10.98 -18.73
CA VAL A 214 6.00 10.51 -17.36
C VAL A 214 5.16 9.30 -17.01
N MET A 215 3.88 9.24 -17.39
CA MET A 215 3.01 8.07 -17.15
C MET A 215 3.53 6.83 -17.92
N GLU A 216 3.94 6.99 -19.16
CA GLU A 216 4.55 5.92 -19.97
C GLU A 216 5.82 5.39 -19.31
N LEU A 217 6.67 6.29 -18.84
CA LEU A 217 7.91 5.93 -18.14
C LEU A 217 7.62 5.20 -16.81
N GLN A 218 6.61 5.63 -16.04
CA GLN A 218 6.18 4.95 -14.82
C GLN A 218 5.63 3.55 -15.10
N GLN A 219 4.80 3.41 -16.13
CA GLN A 219 4.27 2.11 -16.54
C GLN A 219 5.38 1.16 -17.00
N LEU A 220 6.34 1.68 -17.80
CA LEU A 220 7.52 0.93 -18.21
C LEU A 220 8.38 0.51 -17.01
N ALA A 221 8.56 1.41 -16.05
CA ALA A 221 9.29 1.12 -14.82
C ALA A 221 8.60 0.02 -13.98
N THR A 222 7.27 0.00 -13.92
CA THR A 222 6.50 -1.06 -13.26
C THR A 222 6.73 -2.41 -13.92
N LYS A 223 6.72 -2.48 -15.26
CA LYS A 223 7.03 -3.71 -16.00
C LYS A 223 8.46 -4.17 -15.77
N ALA A 224 9.40 -3.22 -15.74
CA ALA A 224 10.81 -3.52 -15.45
C ALA A 224 10.98 -4.07 -14.03
N GLN A 225 10.34 -3.48 -13.02
CA GLN A 225 10.36 -3.98 -11.64
C GLN A 225 9.79 -5.40 -11.55
N GLN A 226 8.68 -5.67 -12.23
CA GLN A 226 8.10 -7.00 -12.28
C GLN A 226 9.06 -8.00 -12.94
N SER A 227 9.67 -7.65 -14.07
CA SER A 227 10.65 -8.47 -14.76
C SER A 227 11.88 -8.77 -13.88
N ILE A 228 12.39 -7.77 -13.17
CA ILE A 228 13.50 -7.94 -12.22
C ILE A 228 13.08 -8.92 -11.10
N ALA A 229 11.92 -8.70 -10.50
CA ALA A 229 11.41 -9.56 -9.43
C ALA A 229 11.23 -11.01 -9.92
N ASP A 230 10.69 -11.20 -11.12
CA ASP A 230 10.45 -12.52 -11.72
C ASP A 230 11.74 -13.23 -12.17
N SER A 231 12.83 -12.49 -12.39
CA SER A 231 14.14 -13.07 -12.71
C SER A 231 14.76 -13.83 -11.54
N TYR A 232 14.31 -13.56 -10.30
CA TYR A 232 14.78 -14.25 -9.11
C TYR A 232 14.00 -15.54 -8.86
N SER A 233 14.74 -16.63 -8.71
CA SER A 233 14.20 -17.94 -8.31
C SER A 233 14.83 -18.36 -6.98
N PHE A 234 14.06 -19.03 -6.16
CA PHE A 234 14.47 -19.43 -4.81
C PHE A 234 14.24 -20.93 -4.62
N THR A 235 15.15 -21.58 -3.92
CA THR A 235 15.03 -22.98 -3.54
C THR A 235 13.97 -23.17 -2.47
N ALA A 236 13.41 -24.38 -2.36
CA ALA A 236 12.45 -24.71 -1.29
C ALA A 236 13.02 -24.46 0.11
N SER A 237 14.35 -24.61 0.30
CA SER A 237 15.03 -24.32 1.56
C SER A 237 15.02 -22.83 1.89
N GLU A 238 15.26 -21.96 0.90
CA GLU A 238 15.22 -20.50 1.08
C GLU A 238 13.81 -20.02 1.38
N LEU A 239 12.80 -20.53 0.65
CA LEU A 239 11.40 -20.22 0.91
C LEU A 239 10.98 -20.62 2.33
N SER A 240 11.29 -21.85 2.72
CA SER A 240 10.98 -22.36 4.07
C SER A 240 11.66 -21.54 5.16
N LYS A 241 12.94 -21.19 4.98
CA LYS A 241 13.70 -20.35 5.93
C LYS A 241 13.11 -18.95 6.03
N LYS A 242 12.76 -18.36 4.89
CA LYS A 242 12.14 -17.03 4.86
C LYS A 242 10.79 -17.03 5.55
N TYR A 243 9.90 -17.99 5.21
CA TYR A 243 8.62 -18.07 5.88
C TYR A 243 8.76 -18.30 7.38
N ALA A 244 9.65 -19.17 7.81
CA ALA A 244 9.91 -19.41 9.23
C ALA A 244 10.30 -18.14 10.01
N SER A 245 10.96 -17.18 9.36
CA SER A 245 11.36 -15.91 9.99
C SER A 245 10.23 -14.89 10.12
N VAL A 246 9.14 -15.07 9.38
CA VAL A 246 7.99 -14.14 9.34
C VAL A 246 6.65 -14.80 9.66
N LYS A 247 6.64 -16.11 9.92
CA LYS A 247 5.41 -16.90 10.12
C LYS A 247 4.48 -16.32 11.17
N ASP A 248 5.03 -15.70 12.20
CA ASP A 248 4.28 -15.16 13.32
C ASP A 248 3.42 -13.95 12.91
N ASP A 249 3.79 -13.26 11.84
CA ASP A 249 3.02 -12.17 11.25
C ASP A 249 1.97 -12.66 10.24
N TYR A 250 2.29 -13.73 9.50
CA TYR A 250 1.50 -14.19 8.35
C TYR A 250 0.60 -15.38 8.65
N ASP A 251 0.92 -16.22 9.63
CA ASP A 251 0.02 -17.30 10.07
C ASP A 251 -1.31 -16.69 10.55
N LYS A 252 -2.39 -17.42 10.31
CA LYS A 252 -3.71 -16.96 10.69
C LYS A 252 -4.18 -17.68 11.93
N PHE A 253 -4.76 -16.93 12.85
CA PHE A 253 -5.24 -17.42 14.12
C PHE A 253 -6.75 -17.30 14.21
N THR A 254 -7.39 -18.35 14.70
CA THR A 254 -8.79 -18.32 15.13
C THR A 254 -8.83 -18.48 16.64
N TYR A 255 -9.45 -17.53 17.33
CA TYR A 255 -9.54 -17.50 18.78
C TYR A 255 -10.78 -16.74 19.26
N ASP A 256 -11.21 -17.03 20.47
CA ASP A 256 -12.23 -16.23 21.16
C ASP A 256 -11.57 -15.44 22.27
N PHE A 257 -12.09 -14.27 22.55
CA PHE A 257 -11.67 -13.53 23.75
C PHE A 257 -12.81 -12.76 24.38
N TYR A 258 -12.63 -12.46 25.64
CA TYR A 258 -13.44 -11.51 26.40
C TYR A 258 -12.52 -10.51 27.08
N LEU A 259 -12.82 -9.22 26.96
CA LEU A 259 -12.13 -8.14 27.66
C LEU A 259 -12.91 -7.81 28.93
N VAL A 260 -12.27 -8.00 30.06
CA VAL A 260 -12.73 -7.41 31.34
C VAL A 260 -12.15 -6.01 31.40
N GLU A 261 -12.97 -5.02 31.09
CA GLU A 261 -12.54 -3.61 31.07
C GLU A 261 -12.16 -3.15 32.47
N ALA A 262 -11.06 -2.43 32.59
CA ALA A 262 -10.69 -1.74 33.81
C ALA A 262 -11.51 -0.46 33.95
N ALA A 263 -11.93 -0.14 35.18
CA ALA A 263 -12.63 1.11 35.44
C ALA A 263 -11.71 2.31 35.13
N THR A 264 -12.28 3.30 34.44
CA THR A 264 -11.58 4.54 34.07
C THR A 264 -12.34 5.74 34.64
N GLU A 265 -11.60 6.80 34.95
CA GLU A 265 -12.17 8.10 35.26
C GLU A 265 -12.33 8.89 33.94
N LYS A 266 -13.09 9.98 33.99
CA LYS A 266 -13.21 10.89 32.86
C LYS A 266 -12.26 12.08 33.06
N ASN A 267 -11.56 12.45 32.01
CA ASN A 267 -10.79 13.69 31.95
C ASN A 267 -11.74 14.90 31.94
N GLU A 268 -11.20 16.10 32.15
CA GLU A 268 -11.97 17.36 32.14
C GLU A 268 -12.67 17.61 30.79
N ASP A 269 -12.12 17.09 29.68
CA ASP A 269 -12.68 17.17 28.32
C ASP A 269 -13.75 16.09 28.05
N GLY A 270 -14.05 15.23 29.03
CA GLY A 270 -15.03 14.15 28.94
C GLY A 270 -14.51 12.85 28.30
N THR A 271 -13.26 12.80 27.89
CA THR A 271 -12.60 11.57 27.39
C THR A 271 -12.29 10.62 28.55
N ALA A 272 -12.16 9.31 28.27
CA ALA A 272 -11.76 8.34 29.28
C ALA A 272 -10.26 8.49 29.59
N ALA A 273 -9.94 8.60 30.89
CA ALA A 273 -8.55 8.56 31.35
C ALA A 273 -7.95 7.16 31.20
N ALA A 274 -6.64 7.04 31.18
CA ALA A 274 -5.99 5.75 31.26
C ALA A 274 -6.35 5.04 32.60
N PRO A 275 -6.60 3.70 32.58
CA PRO A 275 -6.89 2.98 33.82
C PRO A 275 -5.73 3.04 34.80
N THR A 276 -6.04 3.13 36.10
CA THR A 276 -5.02 3.02 37.13
C THR A 276 -4.54 1.57 37.28
N ASP A 277 -3.34 1.35 37.84
CA ASP A 277 -2.82 0.02 38.13
C ASP A 277 -3.76 -0.78 39.07
N ALA A 278 -4.42 -0.13 39.98
CA ALA A 278 -5.42 -0.75 40.87
C ALA A 278 -6.64 -1.23 40.07
N ALA A 279 -7.14 -0.44 39.11
CA ALA A 279 -8.24 -0.83 38.23
C ALA A 279 -7.86 -2.00 37.33
N LEU A 280 -6.64 -1.96 36.74
CA LEU A 280 -6.11 -3.07 35.93
C LEU A 280 -5.95 -4.36 36.77
N SER A 281 -5.46 -4.26 38.00
CA SER A 281 -5.35 -5.41 38.93
C SER A 281 -6.70 -6.02 39.24
N LYS A 282 -7.72 -5.21 39.45
CA LYS A 282 -9.11 -5.68 39.70
C LYS A 282 -9.70 -6.37 38.46
N ALA A 283 -9.41 -5.85 37.26
CA ALA A 283 -9.81 -6.51 36.03
C ALA A 283 -9.13 -7.87 35.87
N MET A 284 -7.82 -7.96 36.19
CA MET A 284 -7.07 -9.22 36.21
C MET A 284 -7.66 -10.25 37.21
N GLU A 285 -8.03 -9.83 38.44
CA GLU A 285 -8.69 -10.70 39.44
C GLU A 285 -10.02 -11.24 38.91
N THR A 286 -10.83 -10.38 38.30
CA THR A 286 -12.11 -10.78 37.71
C THR A 286 -11.88 -11.78 36.56
N ALA A 287 -10.93 -11.51 35.68
CA ALA A 287 -10.61 -12.40 34.57
C ALA A 287 -10.10 -13.78 35.06
N ASN A 288 -9.24 -13.79 36.09
CA ASN A 288 -8.78 -15.03 36.73
C ASN A 288 -9.92 -15.80 37.41
N THR A 289 -10.87 -15.12 38.01
CA THR A 289 -12.07 -15.74 38.61
C THR A 289 -12.92 -16.42 37.53
N ILE A 290 -13.11 -15.77 36.37
CA ILE A 290 -13.81 -16.34 35.21
C ILE A 290 -13.10 -17.60 34.75
N LYS A 291 -11.76 -17.50 34.53
CA LYS A 291 -10.94 -18.65 34.12
C LYS A 291 -11.01 -19.78 35.15
N GLY A 292 -10.90 -19.47 36.45
CA GLY A 292 -11.00 -20.45 37.51
C GLY A 292 -12.35 -21.19 37.52
N SER A 293 -13.44 -20.51 37.17
CA SER A 293 -14.76 -21.15 37.04
C SER A 293 -14.85 -22.11 35.86
N MET A 294 -14.12 -21.82 34.76
CA MET A 294 -14.00 -22.76 33.63
C MET A 294 -13.39 -24.08 34.08
N ASP A 295 -12.30 -24.02 34.82
CA ASP A 295 -11.54 -25.20 35.26
C ASP A 295 -12.33 -26.02 36.29
N LYS A 296 -12.91 -25.33 37.27
CA LYS A 296 -13.65 -25.94 38.37
C LYS A 296 -14.97 -26.56 37.92
N ASP A 297 -15.77 -25.80 37.16
CA ASP A 297 -17.15 -26.18 36.81
C ASP A 297 -17.25 -26.81 35.41
N LYS A 298 -16.10 -27.01 34.72
CA LYS A 298 -16.02 -27.54 33.35
C LYS A 298 -16.85 -26.73 32.34
N LEU A 299 -16.88 -25.41 32.50
CA LEU A 299 -17.65 -24.51 31.65
C LEU A 299 -16.88 -24.13 30.37
N SER A 300 -17.59 -23.87 29.29
CA SER A 300 -17.04 -23.15 28.16
C SER A 300 -16.75 -21.71 28.55
N LEU A 301 -15.83 -21.04 27.83
CA LEU A 301 -15.49 -19.63 28.07
C LEU A 301 -16.76 -18.76 28.06
N GLU A 302 -17.65 -18.94 27.10
CA GLU A 302 -18.91 -18.19 27.03
C GLU A 302 -19.78 -18.36 28.26
N LYS A 303 -19.94 -19.60 28.73
CA LYS A 303 -20.74 -19.87 29.93
C LYS A 303 -20.09 -19.30 31.18
N ALA A 304 -18.77 -19.38 31.31
CA ALA A 304 -18.04 -18.83 32.44
C ALA A 304 -18.13 -17.30 32.50
N VAL A 305 -17.99 -16.65 31.34
CA VAL A 305 -18.14 -15.19 31.21
C VAL A 305 -19.58 -14.78 31.61
N LYS A 306 -20.61 -15.39 31.00
CA LYS A 306 -22.02 -15.08 31.31
C LYS A 306 -22.43 -15.35 32.77
N LYS A 307 -21.76 -16.29 33.44
CA LYS A 307 -21.98 -16.57 34.87
C LYS A 307 -21.52 -15.40 35.76
N THR A 308 -20.46 -14.70 35.32
CA THR A 308 -19.85 -13.60 36.09
C THR A 308 -20.37 -12.23 35.62
N VAL A 309 -20.59 -12.07 34.34
CA VAL A 309 -21.07 -10.82 33.73
C VAL A 309 -22.29 -11.11 32.88
N LYS A 310 -23.46 -10.67 33.38
CA LYS A 310 -24.74 -10.86 32.69
C LYS A 310 -24.71 -10.15 31.33
N ASP A 311 -25.27 -10.81 30.30
CA ASP A 311 -25.38 -10.31 28.92
C ASP A 311 -24.06 -10.08 28.20
N ALA A 312 -22.92 -10.53 28.75
CA ALA A 312 -21.63 -10.46 28.12
C ALA A 312 -21.57 -11.29 26.82
N LYS A 313 -20.89 -10.73 25.82
CA LYS A 313 -20.64 -11.38 24.52
C LYS A 313 -19.16 -11.58 24.32
N LEU A 314 -18.77 -12.78 23.82
CA LEU A 314 -17.40 -13.02 23.38
C LEU A 314 -17.13 -12.31 22.06
N SER A 315 -15.91 -11.87 21.88
CA SER A 315 -15.36 -11.53 20.58
C SER A 315 -14.80 -12.79 19.93
N ASN A 316 -15.32 -13.14 18.76
CA ASN A 316 -14.89 -14.29 17.99
C ASN A 316 -14.03 -13.80 16.82
N GLN A 317 -12.75 -14.13 16.86
CA GLN A 317 -11.79 -13.77 15.83
C GLN A 317 -11.54 -14.99 14.94
N LYS A 318 -11.69 -14.83 13.63
CA LYS A 318 -11.51 -15.91 12.67
C LYS A 318 -10.50 -15.52 11.61
N ASP A 319 -9.50 -16.40 11.41
CA ASP A 319 -8.49 -16.30 10.37
C ASP A 319 -7.76 -14.93 10.35
N VAL A 320 -7.46 -14.40 11.53
CA VAL A 320 -6.78 -13.11 11.71
C VAL A 320 -5.27 -13.30 11.58
N SER A 321 -4.61 -12.51 10.73
CA SER A 321 -3.14 -12.52 10.62
C SER A 321 -2.47 -12.11 11.93
N GLY A 322 -1.37 -12.76 12.27
CA GLY A 322 -0.65 -12.51 13.52
C GLY A 322 -0.24 -11.05 13.72
N SER A 323 0.14 -10.37 12.62
CA SER A 323 0.47 -8.93 12.63
C SER A 323 -0.71 -7.99 12.94
N SER A 324 -1.94 -8.48 12.82
CA SER A 324 -3.17 -7.70 13.10
C SER A 324 -3.72 -7.95 14.51
N ILE A 325 -3.06 -8.79 15.30
CA ILE A 325 -3.47 -9.14 16.66
C ILE A 325 -2.72 -8.25 17.64
N GLU A 326 -3.40 -7.82 18.70
CA GLU A 326 -2.76 -7.10 19.81
C GLU A 326 -1.56 -7.89 20.35
N ALA A 327 -0.43 -7.20 20.56
CA ALA A 327 0.90 -7.80 20.74
C ALA A 327 0.98 -8.88 21.84
N ASP A 328 0.36 -8.64 22.99
CA ASP A 328 0.42 -9.59 24.11
C ASP A 328 -0.44 -10.84 23.84
N ILE A 329 -1.57 -10.68 23.14
CA ILE A 329 -2.42 -11.78 22.68
C ILE A 329 -1.65 -12.57 21.59
N ALA A 330 -1.08 -11.88 20.60
CA ALA A 330 -0.32 -12.49 19.52
C ALA A 330 0.82 -13.36 20.07
N LYS A 331 1.63 -12.82 20.97
CA LYS A 331 2.75 -13.53 21.60
C LYS A 331 2.32 -14.85 22.26
N TRP A 332 1.15 -14.85 22.90
CA TRP A 332 0.63 -16.09 23.51
C TRP A 332 0.11 -17.06 22.45
N LEU A 333 -0.63 -16.61 21.45
CA LEU A 333 -1.19 -17.43 20.38
C LEU A 333 -0.09 -18.06 19.50
N GLN A 334 1.02 -17.38 19.27
CA GLN A 334 2.14 -17.77 18.40
C GLN A 334 2.97 -18.94 18.97
N SER A 335 2.86 -19.24 20.27
CA SER A 335 3.57 -20.37 20.87
C SER A 335 3.22 -21.68 20.16
N SER A 336 4.25 -22.46 19.80
CA SER A 336 4.10 -23.77 19.16
C SER A 336 3.44 -24.84 20.04
N GLU A 337 3.35 -24.58 21.35
CA GLU A 337 2.75 -25.50 22.34
C GLU A 337 1.23 -25.34 22.43
N ARG A 338 0.63 -24.31 21.79
CA ARG A 338 -0.80 -24.04 21.89
C ARG A 338 -1.64 -25.18 21.32
N LYS A 339 -2.62 -25.61 22.10
CA LYS A 339 -3.61 -26.64 21.72
C LYS A 339 -4.99 -26.03 21.69
N LYS A 340 -5.83 -26.56 20.81
CA LYS A 340 -7.24 -26.17 20.75
C LYS A 340 -7.90 -26.26 22.12
N GLY A 341 -8.48 -25.17 22.57
CA GLY A 341 -9.13 -25.07 23.87
C GLY A 341 -8.26 -24.48 24.97
N ASP A 342 -6.95 -24.28 24.75
CA ASP A 342 -6.10 -23.59 25.72
C ASP A 342 -6.64 -22.20 26.04
N VAL A 343 -6.61 -21.82 27.31
CA VAL A 343 -7.12 -20.53 27.80
C VAL A 343 -6.08 -19.85 28.67
N THR A 344 -5.92 -18.56 28.48
CA THR A 344 -5.06 -17.70 29.31
C THR A 344 -5.77 -16.42 29.71
N VAL A 345 -5.20 -15.73 30.70
CA VAL A 345 -5.53 -14.35 31.05
C VAL A 345 -4.31 -13.48 30.78
N ILE A 346 -4.51 -12.38 30.07
CA ILE A 346 -3.46 -11.45 29.66
C ILE A 346 -3.84 -10.05 30.15
N LYS A 347 -2.88 -9.37 30.82
CA LYS A 347 -3.04 -7.97 31.19
C LYS A 347 -2.86 -7.11 29.93
N GLY A 348 -3.87 -6.34 29.55
CA GLY A 348 -3.80 -5.33 28.51
C GLY A 348 -3.74 -3.92 29.09
N SER A 349 -3.64 -2.93 28.22
CA SER A 349 -3.60 -1.50 28.59
C SER A 349 -4.95 -0.96 29.08
N THR A 350 -6.07 -1.55 28.67
CA THR A 350 -7.44 -1.12 28.98
C THR A 350 -8.18 -2.08 29.91
N GLY A 351 -7.57 -3.23 30.27
CA GLY A 351 -8.20 -4.25 31.09
C GLY A 351 -7.47 -5.58 31.03
N ALA A 352 -8.22 -6.66 31.23
CA ALA A 352 -7.70 -8.02 31.18
C ALA A 352 -8.42 -8.85 30.12
N TYR A 353 -7.66 -9.46 29.22
CA TYR A 353 -8.19 -10.37 28.20
C TYR A 353 -8.21 -11.79 28.71
N ILE A 354 -9.31 -12.48 28.50
CA ILE A 354 -9.40 -13.95 28.63
C ILE A 354 -9.44 -14.48 27.22
N VAL A 355 -8.40 -15.18 26.80
CA VAL A 355 -8.21 -15.63 25.41
C VAL A 355 -8.29 -17.14 25.34
N GLN A 356 -9.08 -17.68 24.41
CA GLN A 356 -9.18 -19.12 24.12
C GLN A 356 -8.69 -19.40 22.71
N PHE A 357 -7.63 -20.19 22.58
CA PHE A 357 -7.11 -20.63 21.30
C PHE A 357 -8.02 -21.66 20.62
N LYS A 358 -8.29 -21.51 19.34
CA LYS A 358 -9.07 -22.44 18.51
C LYS A 358 -8.21 -23.15 17.49
N SER A 359 -7.50 -22.39 16.64
CA SER A 359 -6.64 -22.95 15.60
C SER A 359 -5.61 -21.93 15.11
N ARG A 360 -4.55 -22.47 14.54
CA ARG A 360 -3.54 -21.74 13.77
C ARG A 360 -3.47 -22.37 12.38
N ASP A 361 -3.60 -21.56 11.35
CA ASP A 361 -3.33 -21.93 9.97
C ASP A 361 -1.93 -21.40 9.59
N ASN A 362 -1.05 -22.29 9.23
CA ASN A 362 0.33 -21.99 8.84
C ASN A 362 0.50 -21.82 7.31
N ASN A 363 -0.59 -21.56 6.61
CA ASN A 363 -0.62 -21.28 5.18
C ASN A 363 -0.02 -22.41 4.30
N LYS A 364 -0.05 -23.66 4.74
CA LYS A 364 0.45 -24.83 3.99
C LYS A 364 -0.55 -25.36 2.95
N HIS A 365 -1.56 -24.62 2.63
CA HIS A 365 -2.53 -24.91 1.59
C HIS A 365 -2.31 -24.03 0.36
N LYS A 366 -2.89 -24.43 -0.77
CA LYS A 366 -2.90 -23.64 -2.00
C LYS A 366 -4.11 -22.71 -2.02
N THR A 367 -3.95 -21.56 -2.66
CA THR A 367 -5.02 -20.60 -2.92
C THR A 367 -5.04 -20.25 -4.41
N ASP A 368 -6.11 -19.62 -4.88
CA ASP A 368 -6.18 -19.12 -6.27
C ASP A 368 -5.04 -18.13 -6.57
N GLU A 369 -4.60 -17.38 -5.59
CA GLU A 369 -3.50 -16.41 -5.69
C GLU A 369 -2.13 -17.09 -5.74
N SER A 370 -1.92 -18.12 -4.93
CA SER A 370 -0.65 -18.87 -4.88
C SER A 370 -0.47 -19.88 -6.03
N GLY A 371 -1.53 -20.15 -6.78
CA GLY A 371 -1.52 -21.11 -7.90
C GLY A 371 -1.09 -22.51 -7.47
N ASP A 372 0.00 -23.00 -8.03
CA ASP A 372 0.52 -24.35 -7.72
C ASP A 372 1.38 -24.40 -6.44
N MET A 373 1.74 -23.27 -5.86
CA MET A 373 2.52 -23.19 -4.62
C MET A 373 1.61 -23.25 -3.38
N ASN A 374 2.16 -23.68 -2.24
CA ASN A 374 1.53 -23.42 -0.97
C ASN A 374 1.57 -21.92 -0.67
N LEU A 375 0.58 -21.40 0.03
CA LEU A 375 0.50 -19.98 0.37
C LEU A 375 1.72 -19.49 1.17
N CYS A 376 2.25 -20.31 2.07
CA CYS A 376 3.48 -19.98 2.81
C CYS A 376 4.70 -19.78 1.89
N ASP A 377 4.86 -20.63 0.87
CA ASP A 377 5.96 -20.52 -0.09
C ASP A 377 5.77 -19.31 -1.01
N TYR A 378 4.53 -19.03 -1.42
CA TYR A 378 4.16 -17.86 -2.21
C TYR A 378 4.45 -16.55 -1.45
N ILE A 379 4.07 -16.46 -0.17
CA ILE A 379 4.39 -15.31 0.68
C ILE A 379 5.90 -15.13 0.79
N ALA A 380 6.63 -16.21 1.08
CA ALA A 380 8.10 -16.18 1.19
C ALA A 380 8.77 -15.73 -0.12
N GLN A 381 8.29 -16.23 -1.26
CA GLN A 381 8.79 -15.84 -2.59
C GLN A 381 8.60 -14.35 -2.84
N ASN A 382 7.41 -13.81 -2.56
CA ASN A 382 7.13 -12.39 -2.76
C ASN A 382 7.99 -11.50 -1.87
N LEU A 383 8.22 -11.88 -0.62
CA LEU A 383 9.10 -11.16 0.29
C LEU A 383 10.57 -11.17 -0.20
N LEU A 384 11.06 -12.33 -0.61
CA LEU A 384 12.44 -12.46 -1.13
C LEU A 384 12.62 -11.71 -2.45
N ARG A 385 11.61 -11.70 -3.34
CA ARG A 385 11.61 -10.89 -4.57
C ARG A 385 11.65 -9.40 -4.26
N SER A 386 10.88 -8.94 -3.28
CA SER A 386 10.90 -7.54 -2.83
C SER A 386 12.27 -7.14 -2.28
N GLU A 387 12.88 -7.97 -1.44
CA GLU A 387 14.23 -7.74 -0.91
C GLU A 387 15.30 -7.70 -2.02
N ALA A 388 15.19 -8.61 -2.99
CA ALA A 388 16.09 -8.65 -4.13
C ALA A 388 15.93 -7.40 -5.03
N LEU A 389 14.69 -6.95 -5.25
CA LEU A 389 14.40 -5.73 -5.98
C LEU A 389 14.94 -4.49 -5.26
N GLU A 390 14.76 -4.38 -3.95
CA GLU A 390 15.33 -3.28 -3.16
C GLU A 390 16.86 -3.24 -3.25
N LYS A 391 17.52 -4.39 -3.16
CA LYS A 391 18.97 -4.49 -3.32
C LYS A 391 19.39 -4.05 -4.71
N TRP A 392 18.72 -4.53 -5.74
CA TRP A 392 18.97 -4.12 -7.12
C TRP A 392 18.82 -2.60 -7.30
N GLN A 393 17.74 -2.02 -6.77
CA GLN A 393 17.51 -0.58 -6.82
C GLN A 393 18.63 0.20 -6.13
N LYS A 394 19.04 -0.17 -4.93
CA LYS A 394 20.14 0.48 -4.20
C LYS A 394 21.45 0.44 -4.99
N GLU A 395 21.77 -0.69 -5.60
CA GLU A 395 22.97 -0.83 -6.44
C GLU A 395 22.92 0.06 -7.69
N LYS A 396 21.78 0.08 -8.39
CA LYS A 396 21.61 0.87 -9.61
C LYS A 396 21.50 2.37 -9.34
N LEU A 397 20.79 2.77 -8.29
CA LEU A 397 20.72 4.18 -7.87
C LEU A 397 22.10 4.73 -7.51
N GLY A 398 22.96 3.93 -6.91
CA GLY A 398 24.34 4.31 -6.62
C GLY A 398 25.14 4.68 -7.87
N VAL A 399 24.89 4.03 -9.00
CA VAL A 399 25.51 4.34 -10.31
C VAL A 399 24.91 5.63 -10.89
N VAL A 400 23.59 5.71 -10.97
CA VAL A 400 22.87 6.86 -11.56
C VAL A 400 23.13 8.16 -10.80
N THR A 401 23.31 8.09 -9.47
CA THR A 401 23.54 9.26 -8.61
C THR A 401 24.87 9.96 -8.93
N LYS A 402 25.90 9.23 -9.37
CA LYS A 402 27.21 9.82 -9.69
C LYS A 402 27.16 10.77 -10.88
N ASP A 403 26.24 10.52 -11.82
CA ASP A 403 26.11 11.30 -13.05
C ASP A 403 24.93 12.28 -13.01
N ALA A 404 24.24 12.39 -11.88
CA ALA A 404 23.06 13.24 -11.75
C ALA A 404 23.46 14.72 -11.68
N LYS A 405 22.98 15.51 -12.64
CA LYS A 405 23.02 16.97 -12.63
C LYS A 405 21.62 17.49 -12.34
N VAL A 406 21.51 18.49 -11.48
CA VAL A 406 20.23 19.07 -11.08
C VAL A 406 20.24 20.56 -11.39
N SER A 407 19.17 21.01 -12.06
CA SER A 407 18.84 22.44 -12.15
C SER A 407 18.11 22.89 -10.89
N THR A 408 18.22 24.17 -10.56
CA THR A 408 17.43 24.81 -9.51
C THR A 408 16.13 25.41 -10.04
N SER A 409 15.77 25.13 -11.29
CA SER A 409 14.63 25.74 -11.99
C SER A 409 13.30 24.99 -11.75
N PHE A 410 13.21 24.15 -10.72
CA PHE A 410 11.95 23.53 -10.30
C PHE A 410 11.80 23.54 -8.78
N GLY A 411 10.61 23.26 -8.27
CA GLY A 411 10.28 23.29 -6.86
C GLY A 411 9.08 24.17 -6.56
N ALA A 412 8.80 24.45 -5.28
CA ALA A 412 7.59 25.12 -4.80
C ALA A 412 7.29 26.43 -5.53
N ARG A 413 8.27 27.29 -5.65
CA ARG A 413 8.12 28.63 -6.28
C ARG A 413 7.74 28.55 -7.77
N TYR A 414 8.11 27.50 -8.48
CA TYR A 414 7.84 27.33 -9.92
C TYR A 414 6.47 26.75 -10.20
N ILE A 415 5.87 26.11 -9.24
CA ILE A 415 4.51 25.55 -9.30
C ILE A 415 3.53 26.31 -8.39
N GLY A 416 3.97 27.38 -7.70
CA GLY A 416 3.13 28.24 -6.86
C GLY A 416 2.66 27.58 -5.56
N ARG A 417 3.55 26.83 -4.93
CA ARG A 417 3.26 26.14 -3.67
C ARG A 417 4.10 26.61 -2.51
#